data_cd4ba993fec0ce23b3df6a22406acc33
#
_entry.id   cd4ba993fec0ce23b3df6a22406acc33
#
_cell.length_a   1.000
_cell.length_b   1.000
_cell.length_c   1.000
_cell.angle_alpha   90.00
_cell.angle_beta   90.00
_cell.angle_gamma   90.00
#
_symmetry.space_group_name_H-M   'P 1'
#
loop_
_entity.id
_entity.type
_entity.pdbx_description
1 polymer ?
#
loop_
_entity_poly.entity_id
_entity_poly.type
_entity_poly.pdbx_seq_one_letter_code
_entity_poly.pdbx_strand_id
1 'polypeptide(L)'
;FRNDGQKLSGKIVFNFSLKKAQEQGYYQKIRNYQITKYSTEEADKAIAAKAITILKSDLDKGFDHIVMVRCKSKKRAEQVYNVYKQYQEYSPVIVYSGMKNGLAVLKSIKEKKHRIIVCVNMLGEGYDLPQLKIAAIHDERQSLTITLQFIGRFTRTNDAKLGPASFITNIAYPP
;
A
#
# COMPACT_ATOMS: atom_id res chain seq x y z
N PHE A 1 -19.34 10.19 -3.64
CA PHE A 1 -20.08 11.19 -2.86
C PHE A 1 -20.34 12.38 -3.79
N ARG A 2 -21.60 12.59 -4.20
CA ARG A 2 -22.07 13.80 -4.86
C ARG A 2 -22.18 14.91 -3.80
N ASN A 3 -21.57 16.03 -4.05
CA ASN A 3 -21.64 17.21 -3.18
C ASN A 3 -22.77 18.15 -3.65
N ASP A 4 -23.96 17.57 -3.85
CA ASP A 4 -25.16 18.29 -4.36
C ASP A 4 -26.11 18.72 -3.25
N GLY A 5 -25.70 18.64 -2.00
CA GLY A 5 -26.51 19.06 -0.85
C GLY A 5 -27.76 18.22 -0.58
N GLN A 6 -28.01 17.18 -1.35
CA GLN A 6 -29.12 16.26 -1.08
C GLN A 6 -28.78 15.32 0.05
N LYS A 7 -29.52 15.40 1.15
CA LYS A 7 -29.48 14.39 2.20
C LYS A 7 -29.95 13.06 1.64
N LEU A 8 -29.09 12.05 1.70
CA LEU A 8 -29.51 10.68 1.41
C LEU A 8 -30.63 10.29 2.39
N SER A 9 -31.85 10.19 1.86
CA SER A 9 -32.98 9.65 2.62
C SER A 9 -32.89 8.12 2.59
N GLY A 10 -32.33 7.54 3.61
CA GLY A 10 -32.21 6.09 3.76
C GLY A 10 -31.99 5.71 5.22
N LYS A 11 -32.60 4.63 5.65
CA LYS A 11 -32.39 4.07 6.98
C LYS A 11 -31.12 3.22 6.93
N ILE A 12 -30.13 3.51 7.79
CA ILE A 12 -28.97 2.63 7.99
C ILE A 12 -29.50 1.34 8.59
N VAL A 13 -29.57 0.30 7.80
CA VAL A 13 -30.10 -1.02 8.22
C VAL A 13 -29.03 -1.79 9.00
N PHE A 14 -27.73 -1.54 8.70
CA PHE A 14 -26.61 -2.20 9.36
C PHE A 14 -25.39 -1.29 9.42
N ASN A 15 -24.79 -1.16 10.62
CA ASN A 15 -23.56 -0.43 10.82
C ASN A 15 -22.53 -1.36 11.47
N PHE A 16 -21.56 -1.83 10.67
CA PHE A 16 -20.49 -2.70 11.13
C PHE A 16 -19.15 -1.94 11.02
N SER A 17 -18.63 -1.52 12.16
CA SER A 17 -17.38 -0.74 12.17
C SER A 17 -16.18 -1.63 11.86
N LEU A 18 -15.13 -1.04 11.23
CA LEU A 18 -13.86 -1.72 10.96
C LEU A 18 -13.26 -2.31 12.27
N LYS A 19 -13.42 -1.60 13.39
CA LYS A 19 -12.98 -2.08 14.71
C LYS A 19 -13.67 -3.38 15.10
N LYS A 20 -15.00 -3.44 14.98
CA LYS A 20 -15.76 -4.67 15.24
C LYS A 20 -15.37 -5.80 14.29
N ALA A 21 -15.12 -5.48 13.02
CA ALA A 21 -14.67 -6.46 12.05
C ALA A 21 -13.29 -7.04 12.39
N GLN A 22 -12.39 -6.23 12.93
CA GLN A 22 -11.09 -6.68 13.42
C GLN A 22 -11.21 -7.53 14.71
N GLU A 23 -12.06 -7.10 15.66
CA GLU A 23 -12.32 -7.83 16.90
C GLU A 23 -12.95 -9.21 16.66
N GLN A 24 -13.78 -9.33 15.62
CA GLN A 24 -14.41 -10.58 15.19
C GLN A 24 -13.55 -11.43 14.24
N GLY A 25 -12.30 -11.00 13.93
CA GLY A 25 -11.37 -11.76 13.12
C GLY A 25 -11.61 -11.71 11.61
N TYR A 26 -12.56 -10.89 11.12
CA TYR A 26 -12.80 -10.71 9.69
C TYR A 26 -11.67 -9.96 8.98
N TYR A 27 -10.90 -9.15 9.72
CA TYR A 27 -9.75 -8.43 9.21
C TYR A 27 -8.55 -8.61 10.12
N GLN A 28 -7.39 -8.84 9.52
CA GLN A 28 -6.14 -8.91 10.27
C GLN A 28 -5.76 -7.54 10.87
N LYS A 29 -4.99 -7.59 11.96
CA LYS A 29 -4.48 -6.39 12.62
C LYS A 29 -3.60 -5.57 11.67
N ILE A 30 -3.86 -4.27 11.60
CA ILE A 30 -3.10 -3.33 10.77
C ILE A 30 -2.16 -2.53 11.66
N ARG A 31 -0.89 -2.50 11.31
CA ARG A 31 0.12 -1.65 11.93
C ARG A 31 0.19 -0.34 11.13
N ASN A 32 -0.14 0.77 11.74
CA ASN A 32 -0.08 2.08 11.11
C ASN A 32 1.15 2.85 11.57
N TYR A 33 1.98 3.31 10.62
CA TYR A 33 3.20 4.07 10.85
C TYR A 33 3.07 5.45 10.20
N GLN A 34 3.10 6.48 11.03
CA GLN A 34 3.01 7.87 10.60
C GLN A 34 4.40 8.48 10.54
N ILE A 35 4.74 9.08 9.41
CA ILE A 35 5.94 9.87 9.18
C ILE A 35 5.54 11.35 9.22
N THR A 36 6.37 12.18 9.81
CA THR A 36 6.17 13.64 9.85
C THR A 36 7.38 14.32 9.23
N LYS A 37 7.31 14.59 7.92
CA LYS A 37 8.33 15.27 7.14
C LYS A 37 7.69 16.29 6.22
N TYR A 38 8.19 17.53 6.27
CA TYR A 38 7.65 18.65 5.49
C TYR A 38 8.23 18.70 4.06
N SER A 39 9.44 18.20 3.85
CA SER A 39 10.04 18.06 2.52
C SER A 39 9.61 16.76 1.87
N THR A 40 9.17 16.80 0.62
CA THR A 40 8.79 15.62 -0.18
C THR A 40 9.94 14.63 -0.30
N GLU A 41 11.17 15.12 -0.51
CA GLU A 41 12.35 14.25 -0.63
C GLU A 41 12.68 13.55 0.68
N GLU A 42 12.63 14.26 1.81
CA GLU A 42 12.84 13.65 3.13
C GLU A 42 11.72 12.66 3.48
N ALA A 43 10.47 12.98 3.11
CA ALA A 43 9.33 12.10 3.30
C ALA A 43 9.52 10.79 2.53
N ASP A 44 9.94 10.86 1.26
CA ASP A 44 10.20 9.70 0.44
C ASP A 44 11.29 8.79 1.03
N LYS A 45 12.39 9.39 1.43
CA LYS A 45 13.50 8.64 2.07
C LYS A 45 13.03 8.00 3.38
N ALA A 46 12.28 8.73 4.20
CA ALA A 46 11.79 8.23 5.49
C ALA A 46 10.75 7.11 5.34
N ILE A 47 9.81 7.26 4.40
CA ILE A 47 8.82 6.22 4.08
C ILE A 47 9.53 4.96 3.57
N ALA A 48 10.47 5.11 2.62
CA ALA A 48 11.21 4.00 2.07
C ALA A 48 12.02 3.28 3.15
N ALA A 49 12.80 4.00 3.95
CA ALA A 49 13.59 3.42 5.05
C ALA A 49 12.70 2.66 6.04
N LYS A 50 11.53 3.22 6.39
CA LYS A 50 10.57 2.55 7.28
C LYS A 50 9.99 1.29 6.65
N ALA A 51 9.62 1.33 5.37
CA ALA A 51 9.11 0.18 4.63
C ALA A 51 10.12 -0.97 4.59
N ILE A 52 11.38 -0.66 4.32
CA ILE A 52 12.47 -1.65 4.30
C ILE A 52 12.74 -2.24 5.69
N THR A 53 12.74 -1.41 6.73
CA THR A 53 12.89 -1.90 8.11
C THR A 53 11.80 -2.91 8.47
N ILE A 54 10.54 -2.63 8.08
CA ILE A 54 9.41 -3.52 8.32
C ILE A 54 9.55 -4.79 7.48
N LEU A 55 9.87 -4.66 6.19
CA LEU A 55 10.07 -5.80 5.28
C LEU A 55 11.12 -6.75 5.83
N LYS A 56 12.29 -6.23 6.20
CA LYS A 56 13.37 -7.03 6.78
C LYS A 56 12.92 -7.76 8.04
N SER A 57 12.32 -7.04 9.00
CA SER A 57 11.81 -7.64 10.24
C SER A 57 10.75 -8.70 9.99
N ASP A 58 9.90 -8.52 8.99
CA ASP A 58 8.84 -9.47 8.68
C ASP A 58 9.41 -10.71 7.97
N LEU A 59 10.39 -10.56 7.08
CA LEU A 59 11.11 -11.67 6.46
C LEU A 59 11.90 -12.48 7.50
N ASP A 60 12.57 -11.82 8.45
CA ASP A 60 13.31 -12.47 9.55
C ASP A 60 12.37 -13.31 10.45
N LYS A 61 11.08 -12.95 10.52
CA LYS A 61 10.04 -13.71 11.22
C LYS A 61 9.41 -14.82 10.36
N GLY A 62 9.88 -15.01 9.13
CA GLY A 62 9.39 -16.02 8.20
C GLY A 62 8.14 -15.62 7.42
N PHE A 63 7.72 -14.35 7.45
CA PHE A 63 6.62 -13.89 6.61
C PHE A 63 7.10 -13.62 5.18
N ASP A 64 6.30 -14.03 4.19
CA ASP A 64 6.60 -13.84 2.75
C ASP A 64 6.03 -12.50 2.25
N HIS A 65 6.41 -11.38 2.91
CA HIS A 65 5.82 -10.07 2.62
C HIS A 65 6.44 -9.38 1.39
N ILE A 66 5.62 -8.56 0.74
CA ILE A 66 5.98 -7.70 -0.39
C ILE A 66 5.53 -6.27 -0.06
N VAL A 67 6.39 -5.31 -0.36
CA VAL A 67 6.10 -3.87 -0.24
C VAL A 67 5.42 -3.39 -1.51
N MET A 68 4.26 -2.79 -1.35
CA MET A 68 3.62 -2.00 -2.38
C MET A 68 3.87 -0.53 -2.14
N VAL A 69 4.51 0.11 -3.08
CA VAL A 69 4.81 1.54 -3.09
C VAL A 69 3.83 2.23 -4.02
N ARG A 70 2.91 3.01 -3.46
CA ARG A 70 1.90 3.69 -4.24
C ARG A 70 2.28 5.13 -4.54
N CYS A 71 2.08 5.53 -5.82
CA CYS A 71 2.30 6.89 -6.31
C CYS A 71 1.09 7.37 -7.14
N LYS A 72 0.83 8.68 -7.12
CA LYS A 72 -0.31 9.32 -7.82
C LYS A 72 -0.15 9.41 -9.34
N SER A 73 1.06 9.36 -9.86
CA SER A 73 1.36 9.53 -11.30
C SER A 73 2.61 8.78 -11.71
N LYS A 74 2.76 8.57 -13.04
CA LYS A 74 3.95 7.93 -13.62
C LYS A 74 5.23 8.67 -13.27
N LYS A 75 5.25 10.00 -13.47
CA LYS A 75 6.41 10.85 -13.12
C LYS A 75 6.80 10.69 -11.65
N ARG A 76 5.78 10.66 -10.76
CA ARG A 76 6.03 10.48 -9.33
C ARG A 76 6.57 9.07 -9.02
N ALA A 77 6.03 8.06 -9.66
CA ALA A 77 6.50 6.68 -9.49
C ALA A 77 7.97 6.51 -9.92
N GLU A 78 8.39 7.16 -11.00
CA GLU A 78 9.79 7.15 -11.45
C GLU A 78 10.71 7.83 -10.44
N GLN A 79 10.31 8.97 -9.88
CA GLN A 79 11.07 9.67 -8.83
C GLN A 79 11.22 8.78 -7.58
N VAL A 80 10.12 8.23 -7.09
CA VAL A 80 10.10 7.36 -5.92
C VAL A 80 10.86 6.05 -6.18
N TYR A 81 10.73 5.47 -7.38
CA TYR A 81 11.49 4.28 -7.76
C TYR A 81 13.00 4.49 -7.64
N ASN A 82 13.51 5.69 -7.96
CA ASN A 82 14.93 6.01 -7.80
C ASN A 82 15.37 5.92 -6.33
N VAL A 83 14.49 6.24 -5.38
CA VAL A 83 14.77 6.06 -3.95
C VAL A 83 14.89 4.58 -3.57
N TYR A 84 14.04 3.72 -4.17
CA TYR A 84 14.05 2.29 -3.88
C TYR A 84 15.14 1.51 -4.61
N LYS A 85 15.72 2.05 -5.69
CA LYS A 85 16.80 1.39 -6.45
C LYS A 85 18.02 1.02 -5.61
N GLN A 86 18.29 1.70 -4.49
CA GLN A 86 19.40 1.38 -3.62
C GLN A 86 19.23 0.03 -2.88
N TYR A 87 18.02 -0.52 -2.82
CA TYR A 87 17.66 -1.76 -2.12
C TYR A 87 17.57 -2.94 -3.11
N GLN A 88 18.65 -3.18 -3.87
CA GLN A 88 18.69 -4.19 -4.95
C GLN A 88 18.47 -5.61 -4.43
N GLU A 89 18.82 -5.91 -3.19
CA GLU A 89 18.59 -7.19 -2.54
C GLU A 89 17.10 -7.59 -2.50
N TYR A 90 16.19 -6.60 -2.60
CA TYR A 90 14.74 -6.80 -2.65
C TYR A 90 14.15 -6.71 -4.06
N SER A 91 15.02 -6.59 -5.09
CA SER A 91 14.62 -6.55 -6.51
C SER A 91 13.48 -5.56 -6.80
N PRO A 92 13.66 -4.25 -6.54
CA PRO A 92 12.60 -3.27 -6.76
C PRO A 92 12.20 -3.21 -8.23
N VAL A 93 10.90 -3.09 -8.49
CA VAL A 93 10.34 -2.99 -9.84
C VAL A 93 9.30 -1.86 -9.90
N ILE A 94 9.21 -1.20 -11.04
CA ILE A 94 8.17 -0.21 -11.33
C ILE A 94 7.16 -0.76 -12.32
N VAL A 95 5.87 -0.51 -12.08
CA VAL A 95 4.79 -0.94 -12.96
C VAL A 95 3.65 0.10 -12.99
N TYR A 96 3.21 0.45 -14.19
CA TYR A 96 2.06 1.33 -14.41
C TYR A 96 1.38 1.03 -15.75
N SER A 97 0.16 1.48 -15.90
CA SER A 97 -0.64 1.25 -17.12
C SER A 97 0.04 1.87 -18.36
N GLY A 98 0.08 1.10 -19.45
CA GLY A 98 0.67 1.51 -20.72
C GLY A 98 2.18 1.32 -20.85
N MET A 99 2.82 0.56 -19.94
CA MET A 99 4.20 0.12 -20.14
C MET A 99 4.29 -0.90 -21.28
N LYS A 100 5.30 -0.75 -22.17
CA LYS A 100 5.52 -1.67 -23.31
C LYS A 100 5.71 -3.13 -22.87
N ASN A 101 6.39 -3.35 -21.74
CA ASN A 101 6.66 -4.66 -21.15
C ASN A 101 5.83 -4.96 -19.89
N GLY A 102 4.71 -4.25 -19.69
CA GLY A 102 3.90 -4.34 -18.47
C GLY A 102 3.44 -5.77 -18.15
N LEU A 103 3.03 -6.55 -19.15
CA LEU A 103 2.61 -7.96 -18.95
C LEU A 103 3.76 -8.85 -18.43
N ALA A 104 4.97 -8.69 -18.95
CA ALA A 104 6.15 -9.44 -18.50
C ALA A 104 6.49 -9.07 -17.05
N VAL A 105 6.42 -7.78 -16.70
CA VAL A 105 6.62 -7.30 -15.32
C VAL A 105 5.55 -7.87 -14.40
N LEU A 106 4.28 -7.83 -14.78
CA LEU A 106 3.19 -8.41 -13.98
C LEU A 106 3.36 -9.92 -13.75
N LYS A 107 3.84 -10.64 -14.76
CA LYS A 107 4.17 -12.06 -14.63
C LYS A 107 5.29 -12.28 -13.60
N SER A 108 6.40 -11.53 -13.70
CA SER A 108 7.52 -11.64 -12.75
C SER A 108 7.13 -11.29 -11.31
N ILE A 109 6.18 -10.36 -11.12
CA ILE A 109 5.63 -10.04 -9.81
C ILE A 109 4.81 -11.23 -9.26
N LYS A 110 3.96 -11.84 -10.09
CA LYS A 110 3.21 -13.05 -9.70
C LYS A 110 4.12 -14.22 -9.34
N GLU A 111 5.25 -14.33 -10.02
CA GLU A 111 6.32 -15.31 -9.72
C GLU A 111 7.16 -14.92 -8.48
N LYS A 112 6.78 -13.86 -7.77
CA LYS A 112 7.43 -13.36 -6.54
C LYS A 112 8.91 -13.03 -6.69
N LYS A 113 9.34 -12.62 -7.89
CA LYS A 113 10.72 -12.21 -8.16
C LYS A 113 11.08 -10.85 -7.54
N HIS A 114 10.07 -10.11 -7.08
CA HIS A 114 10.21 -8.75 -6.57
C HIS A 114 9.60 -8.63 -5.18
N ARG A 115 10.33 -8.01 -4.27
CA ARG A 115 9.86 -7.70 -2.92
C ARG A 115 9.38 -6.26 -2.76
N ILE A 116 9.69 -5.40 -3.74
CA ILE A 116 9.28 -3.99 -3.76
C ILE A 116 8.65 -3.69 -5.11
N ILE A 117 7.40 -3.24 -5.10
CA ILE A 117 6.62 -2.93 -6.31
C ILE A 117 6.19 -1.48 -6.24
N VAL A 118 6.78 -0.63 -7.07
CA VAL A 118 6.36 0.76 -7.23
C VAL A 118 5.28 0.85 -8.29
N CYS A 119 4.11 1.37 -7.95
CA CYS A 119 2.96 1.39 -8.86
C CYS A 119 2.17 2.70 -8.82
N VAL A 120 1.45 2.95 -9.92
CA VAL A 120 0.52 4.07 -10.05
C VAL A 120 -0.90 3.52 -10.08
N ASN A 121 -1.69 3.80 -9.05
CA ASN A 121 -3.13 3.44 -8.98
C ASN A 121 -3.48 1.99 -9.40
N MET A 122 -2.49 1.10 -9.48
CA MET A 122 -2.56 -0.17 -10.19
C MET A 122 -3.19 -1.32 -9.41
N LEU A 123 -3.80 -1.07 -8.29
CA LEU A 123 -4.59 -2.11 -7.66
C LEU A 123 -6.06 -2.02 -8.11
N GLY A 124 -6.26 -1.81 -9.43
CA GLY A 124 -7.49 -2.09 -10.11
C GLY A 124 -7.85 -3.58 -10.02
N GLU A 125 -9.02 -3.92 -10.48
CA GLU A 125 -9.56 -5.28 -10.52
C GLU A 125 -8.54 -6.28 -11.08
N GLY A 126 -8.34 -7.39 -10.37
CA GLY A 126 -7.56 -8.54 -10.85
C GLY A 126 -6.14 -8.71 -10.30
N TYR A 127 -5.65 -7.86 -9.41
CA TYR A 127 -4.36 -8.05 -8.77
C TYR A 127 -4.53 -8.59 -7.35
N ASP A 128 -4.68 -9.90 -7.24
CA ASP A 128 -4.75 -10.59 -5.94
C ASP A 128 -3.39 -11.23 -5.65
N LEU A 129 -2.61 -10.56 -4.80
CA LEU A 129 -1.33 -11.04 -4.29
C LEU A 129 -1.38 -10.97 -2.76
N PRO A 130 -1.69 -12.07 -2.08
CA PRO A 130 -1.88 -12.10 -0.63
C PRO A 130 -0.66 -11.63 0.18
N GLN A 131 0.53 -11.72 -0.40
CA GLN A 131 1.81 -11.30 0.18
C GLN A 131 2.00 -9.77 0.19
N LEU A 132 1.18 -9.00 -0.52
CA LEU A 132 1.18 -7.53 -0.41
C LEU A 132 0.68 -7.16 0.99
N LYS A 133 1.58 -7.03 1.95
CA LYS A 133 1.26 -6.75 3.36
C LYS A 133 1.86 -5.44 3.88
N ILE A 134 2.71 -4.79 3.10
CA ILE A 134 3.32 -3.52 3.48
C ILE A 134 2.96 -2.49 2.42
N ALA A 135 2.20 -1.46 2.79
CA ALA A 135 1.81 -0.35 1.94
C ALA A 135 2.61 0.90 2.28
N ALA A 136 3.45 1.36 1.36
CA ALA A 136 4.20 2.60 1.44
C ALA A 136 3.55 3.65 0.54
N ILE A 137 2.95 4.68 1.13
CA ILE A 137 2.16 5.67 0.42
C ILE A 137 2.96 6.97 0.27
N HIS A 138 3.31 7.29 -0.97
CA HIS A 138 4.10 8.47 -1.33
C HIS A 138 3.28 9.66 -1.86
N ASP A 139 1.97 9.61 -1.71
CA ASP A 139 1.07 10.67 -2.12
C ASP A 139 0.77 11.63 -0.97
N GLU A 140 0.76 12.94 -1.26
CA GLU A 140 0.60 13.99 -0.26
C GLU A 140 -0.80 14.07 0.37
N ARG A 141 -1.84 13.66 -0.33
CA ARG A 141 -3.22 13.66 0.19
C ARG A 141 -3.94 12.41 -0.27
N GLN A 142 -4.41 11.63 0.67
CA GLN A 142 -5.26 10.48 0.37
C GLN A 142 -6.67 10.70 0.89
N SER A 143 -7.65 10.44 0.03
CA SER A 143 -9.01 10.33 0.53
C SER A 143 -9.12 9.10 1.43
N LEU A 144 -9.92 9.21 2.49
CA LEU A 144 -10.24 8.08 3.37
C LEU A 144 -10.72 6.86 2.57
N THR A 145 -11.45 7.08 1.50
CA THR A 145 -11.96 6.03 0.59
C THR A 145 -10.83 5.21 -0.03
N ILE A 146 -9.79 5.87 -0.55
CA ILE A 146 -8.63 5.18 -1.13
C ILE A 146 -7.93 4.36 -0.05
N THR A 147 -7.71 4.93 1.13
CA THR A 147 -7.09 4.24 2.27
C THR A 147 -7.88 3.00 2.67
N LEU A 148 -9.21 3.10 2.76
CA LEU A 148 -10.08 1.97 3.10
C LEU A 148 -10.10 0.87 2.03
N GLN A 149 -10.06 1.23 0.74
CA GLN A 149 -9.95 0.27 -0.36
C GLN A 149 -8.64 -0.52 -0.30
N PHE A 150 -7.53 0.16 0.03
CA PHE A 150 -6.24 -0.50 0.25
C PHE A 150 -6.29 -1.44 1.45
N ILE A 151 -6.74 -0.94 2.61
CA ILE A 151 -6.87 -1.73 3.82
C ILE A 151 -7.68 -3.00 3.55
N GLY A 152 -8.82 -2.88 2.86
CA GLY A 152 -9.67 -4.03 2.54
C GLY A 152 -8.97 -5.12 1.71
N ARG A 153 -8.01 -4.78 0.86
CA ARG A 153 -7.24 -5.76 0.07
C ARG A 153 -6.14 -6.44 0.88
N PHE A 154 -5.42 -5.68 1.69
CA PHE A 154 -4.32 -6.20 2.51
C PHE A 154 -4.79 -7.09 3.66
N THR A 155 -6.06 -7.01 4.03
CA THR A 155 -6.64 -7.71 5.18
C THR A 155 -7.60 -8.84 4.82
N ARG A 156 -7.88 -9.05 3.52
CA ARG A 156 -8.87 -10.03 3.04
C ARG A 156 -8.59 -11.49 3.39
N THR A 157 -7.37 -11.84 3.66
CA THR A 157 -7.00 -13.24 3.95
C THR A 157 -6.80 -13.45 5.45
N ASN A 158 -7.66 -14.30 6.03
CA ASN A 158 -7.55 -14.76 7.42
C ASN A 158 -6.46 -15.84 7.63
N ASP A 159 -5.51 -15.97 6.71
CA ASP A 159 -4.41 -16.89 6.88
C ASP A 159 -3.40 -16.29 7.87
N ALA A 160 -3.33 -16.87 9.07
CA ALA A 160 -2.40 -16.46 10.12
C ALA A 160 -0.93 -16.52 9.66
N LYS A 161 -0.61 -17.37 8.66
CA LYS A 161 0.73 -17.48 8.06
C LYS A 161 1.14 -16.23 7.28
N LEU A 162 0.17 -15.41 6.84
CA LEU A 162 0.44 -14.18 6.11
C LEU A 162 0.80 -12.99 7.03
N GLY A 163 0.63 -13.11 8.34
CA GLY A 163 1.01 -12.06 9.28
C GLY A 163 0.22 -10.74 9.12
N PRO A 164 0.52 -9.72 9.94
CA PRO A 164 -0.20 -8.45 9.97
C PRO A 164 0.18 -7.54 8.79
N ALA A 165 -0.79 -6.75 8.33
CA ALA A 165 -0.54 -5.70 7.34
C ALA A 165 0.08 -4.46 7.99
N SER A 166 0.92 -3.74 7.24
CA SER A 166 1.56 -2.49 7.65
C SER A 166 1.24 -1.36 6.68
N PHE A 167 0.96 -0.19 7.19
CA PHE A 167 0.61 0.99 6.43
C PHE A 167 1.54 2.15 6.83
N ILE A 168 2.20 2.77 5.87
CA ILE A 168 3.17 3.84 6.10
C ILE A 168 2.73 5.05 5.30
N THR A 169 2.49 6.17 5.98
CA THR A 169 2.06 7.44 5.37
C THR A 169 2.83 8.60 5.96
N ASN A 170 3.03 9.66 5.18
CA ASN A 170 3.43 10.95 5.71
C ASN A 170 2.19 11.76 6.07
N ILE A 171 2.13 12.28 7.29
CA ILE A 171 1.02 13.09 7.80
C ILE A 171 1.32 14.60 7.77
N ALA A 172 2.58 15.00 7.58
CA ALA A 172 2.94 16.38 7.37
C ALA A 172 2.73 16.73 5.89
N TYR A 173 1.89 17.70 5.65
CA TYR A 173 1.71 18.29 4.33
C TYR A 173 2.24 19.70 4.37
N PRO A 174 3.05 20.11 3.40
CA PRO A 174 3.36 21.53 3.26
C PRO A 174 2.06 22.32 3.01
N PRO A 175 1.97 23.53 3.52
CA PRO A 175 0.81 24.40 3.32
C PRO A 175 0.54 24.68 1.85
#